data_db8e5097e3e7b01a6e23821bf32c6640
#
_entry.id   db8e5097e3e7b01a6e23821bf32c6640
#
_cell.length_a   1.000
_cell.length_b   1.000
_cell.length_c   1.000
_cell.angle_alpha   90.00
_cell.angle_beta   90.00
_cell.angle_gamma   90.00
#
_symmetry.space_group_name_H-M   'P 1'
#
loop_
_entity.id
_entity.type
_entity.pdbx_description
1 polymer ?
#
loop_
_entity_poly.entity_id
_entity_poly.type
_entity_poly.pdbx_seq_one_letter_code
_entity_poly.pdbx_strand_id
1 'polypeptide(L)'
;MCFLSVLAMSVFLFACSEEEPVAPAGTIDFTVKADGAKVTLEWTADGKAYDIWRAYDAVVFEKVAEGVKESPYVETLDVADNTEVTYRMVEKGGYPYSQEVKMKEQSVRIGLMTDDELLDLVQAATLKYFYDFAEPNSKMARERNASGDVVTTGGTGFGIMALIAGAERGFITRDQAYGHIRTITDFLMRVERFHGVYAHWYNGSNGTVKPFSQKDDGGDVIETAFLMQGLLTAKEYFGNGSAEQKKLADDIEEIWKGVEWSFYTQGKNCLTWHWSKNYGFEMNLDIRGWNEGLIAYVLAAASPTHPITKDVYVEGFTSNGGIKNGRTYYDIVLPLGSDGEKGGPLFFCHYSFLGLDPRGLKDHVCNDYFEQNKAHTLINRAYCIDNPKNHVGYSENFWGLTASDCPIAGYIAHAPGNNDNGTVTPTAALSSMPYAPEECMAVLKYLYRDLGDIAFGEYGFYDAINLGANDKVVESYLAIDQGPIVAMIENYRSQLLWNLFMQNEDVQRGLKLLGFTSPYIH
;
A
#
# COMPACT_ATOMS: atom_id res chain seq x y z
N MET A 1 94.00 27.49 -40.69
CA MET A 1 93.66 26.30 -39.95
C MET A 1 92.30 26.54 -39.27
N CYS A 2 91.25 26.09 -39.93
CA CYS A 2 89.89 26.17 -39.38
C CYS A 2 89.50 24.83 -38.80
N PHE A 3 89.13 24.80 -37.53
CA PHE A 3 88.50 23.65 -36.93
C PHE A 3 87.01 23.81 -37.02
N LEU A 4 86.32 22.91 -37.74
CA LEU A 4 84.87 22.73 -37.73
C LEU A 4 84.52 21.86 -36.55
N SER A 5 83.72 22.39 -35.65
CA SER A 5 83.01 21.62 -34.62
C SER A 5 81.64 21.20 -35.14
N VAL A 6 81.45 19.89 -35.24
CA VAL A 6 80.11 19.30 -35.57
C VAL A 6 79.36 19.14 -34.28
N LEU A 7 78.20 19.85 -34.19
CA LEU A 7 77.22 19.73 -33.08
C LEU A 7 76.23 18.64 -33.43
N ALA A 8 76.28 17.51 -32.73
CA ALA A 8 75.28 16.44 -32.85
C ALA A 8 73.98 16.84 -32.07
N MET A 9 72.93 17.05 -32.81
CA MET A 9 71.64 17.36 -32.27
C MET A 9 70.85 16.03 -32.04
N SER A 10 70.74 15.62 -30.80
CA SER A 10 69.94 14.46 -30.40
C SER A 10 68.46 14.84 -30.44
N VAL A 11 67.75 14.26 -31.39
CA VAL A 11 66.28 14.36 -31.45
C VAL A 11 65.69 13.36 -30.45
N PHE A 12 65.12 13.86 -29.37
CA PHE A 12 64.26 13.07 -28.50
C PHE A 12 62.88 12.95 -29.17
N LEU A 13 62.56 11.78 -29.71
CA LEU A 13 61.22 11.40 -30.07
C LEU A 13 60.42 11.15 -28.79
N PHE A 14 59.58 12.10 -28.42
CA PHE A 14 58.47 11.83 -27.51
C PHE A 14 57.48 10.96 -28.25
N ALA A 15 57.36 9.68 -27.87
CA ALA A 15 56.24 8.86 -28.25
C ALA A 15 55.01 9.40 -27.50
N CYS A 16 54.18 10.16 -28.15
CA CYS A 16 52.80 10.32 -27.72
C CYS A 16 52.14 8.93 -27.80
N SER A 17 51.82 8.33 -26.70
CA SER A 17 50.81 7.28 -26.68
C SER A 17 49.50 7.93 -27.08
N GLU A 18 49.02 7.62 -28.28
CA GLU A 18 47.62 7.89 -28.65
C GLU A 18 46.80 7.09 -27.67
N GLU A 19 46.19 7.76 -26.69
CA GLU A 19 45.08 7.18 -25.94
C GLU A 19 43.99 6.90 -26.98
N GLU A 20 43.58 5.64 -27.11
CA GLU A 20 42.43 5.28 -27.93
C GLU A 20 41.25 6.12 -27.50
N PRO A 21 40.46 6.68 -28.47
CA PRO A 21 39.32 7.47 -28.11
C PRO A 21 38.34 6.61 -27.29
N VAL A 22 38.10 6.99 -26.05
CA VAL A 22 37.12 6.34 -25.17
C VAL A 22 35.78 6.44 -25.86
N ALA A 23 35.16 5.30 -26.17
CA ALA A 23 33.84 5.26 -26.77
C ALA A 23 32.85 6.06 -25.90
N PRO A 24 31.90 6.79 -26.51
CA PRO A 24 30.92 7.53 -25.74
C PRO A 24 30.17 6.58 -24.80
N ALA A 25 30.26 6.84 -23.51
CA ALA A 25 29.70 5.99 -22.49
C ALA A 25 28.17 6.09 -22.53
N GLY A 26 27.48 4.94 -22.44
CA GLY A 26 26.03 4.89 -22.27
C GLY A 26 25.62 5.61 -20.98
N THR A 27 24.43 6.20 -20.99
CA THR A 27 23.80 6.81 -19.81
C THR A 27 22.51 6.07 -19.50
N ILE A 28 22.11 6.08 -18.23
CA ILE A 28 20.86 5.45 -17.77
C ILE A 28 19.91 6.52 -17.23
N ASP A 29 18.61 6.27 -17.32
CA ASP A 29 17.61 7.07 -16.61
C ASP A 29 17.61 6.70 -15.13
N PHE A 30 17.65 7.71 -14.29
CA PHE A 30 17.63 7.55 -12.84
C PHE A 30 16.89 8.72 -12.19
N THR A 31 16.48 8.54 -10.96
CA THR A 31 15.94 9.59 -10.10
C THR A 31 16.89 9.84 -8.93
N VAL A 32 16.83 11.03 -8.36
CA VAL A 32 17.58 11.40 -7.17
C VAL A 32 16.65 12.06 -6.16
N LYS A 33 16.80 11.69 -4.88
CA LYS A 33 16.03 12.24 -3.77
C LYS A 33 16.98 12.52 -2.61
N ALA A 34 16.66 13.54 -1.81
CA ALA A 34 17.36 13.83 -0.56
C ALA A 34 16.37 13.94 0.61
N ASP A 35 16.76 13.42 1.76
CA ASP A 35 16.10 13.71 3.04
C ASP A 35 17.18 14.00 4.10
N GLY A 36 17.27 15.25 4.52
CA GLY A 36 18.42 15.74 5.26
C GLY A 36 19.69 15.63 4.43
N ALA A 37 20.72 15.05 5.01
CA ALA A 37 22.02 14.80 4.38
C ALA A 37 22.06 13.53 3.53
N LYS A 38 21.05 12.65 3.64
CA LYS A 38 20.98 11.37 2.92
C LYS A 38 20.45 11.58 1.51
N VAL A 39 21.20 11.15 0.51
CA VAL A 39 20.83 11.20 -0.91
C VAL A 39 20.71 9.79 -1.45
N THR A 40 19.63 9.53 -2.17
CA THR A 40 19.32 8.23 -2.78
C THR A 40 19.15 8.38 -4.28
N LEU A 41 19.89 7.60 -5.06
CA LEU A 41 19.75 7.46 -6.51
C LEU A 41 19.08 6.13 -6.82
N GLU A 42 18.00 6.15 -7.60
CA GLU A 42 17.25 4.96 -8.01
C GLU A 42 17.19 4.85 -9.52
N TRP A 43 17.38 3.64 -10.06
CA TRP A 43 17.26 3.31 -11.48
C TRP A 43 16.76 1.88 -11.68
N THR A 44 16.25 1.59 -12.88
CA THR A 44 15.93 0.21 -13.26
C THR A 44 17.22 -0.50 -13.67
N ALA A 45 17.61 -1.55 -12.94
CA ALA A 45 18.81 -2.32 -13.23
C ALA A 45 18.70 -3.01 -14.61
N ASP A 46 19.70 -2.81 -15.46
CA ASP A 46 19.80 -3.37 -16.81
C ASP A 46 20.95 -4.40 -16.96
N GLY A 47 21.55 -4.80 -15.83
CA GLY A 47 22.66 -5.74 -15.75
C GLY A 47 24.02 -5.12 -16.01
N LYS A 48 24.10 -3.83 -16.34
CA LYS A 48 25.36 -3.09 -16.53
C LYS A 48 25.87 -2.52 -15.21
N ALA A 49 27.11 -2.05 -15.23
CA ALA A 49 27.75 -1.36 -14.11
C ALA A 49 27.92 0.13 -14.46
N TYR A 50 27.65 1.00 -13.50
CA TYR A 50 27.72 2.44 -13.67
C TYR A 50 28.69 3.09 -12.70
N ASP A 51 29.39 4.10 -13.19
CA ASP A 51 30.14 5.03 -12.35
C ASP A 51 29.21 6.21 -12.02
N ILE A 52 29.15 6.59 -10.74
CA ILE A 52 28.33 7.69 -10.26
C ILE A 52 29.22 8.91 -10.08
N TRP A 53 28.80 10.01 -10.68
CA TRP A 53 29.49 11.29 -10.64
C TRP A 53 28.61 12.35 -10.02
N ARG A 54 29.20 13.21 -9.20
CA ARG A 54 28.53 14.27 -8.45
C ARG A 54 29.20 15.61 -8.66
N ALA A 55 28.41 16.68 -8.73
CA ALA A 55 28.86 18.07 -8.76
C ALA A 55 28.01 18.94 -7.84
N TYR A 56 28.63 19.92 -7.21
CA TYR A 56 27.93 20.94 -6.40
C TYR A 56 27.62 22.22 -7.20
N ASP A 57 28.21 22.39 -8.36
CA ASP A 57 28.07 23.54 -9.25
C ASP A 57 27.54 23.17 -10.65
N ALA A 58 27.17 21.90 -10.85
CA ALA A 58 26.79 21.28 -12.13
C ALA A 58 27.85 21.41 -13.26
N VAL A 59 29.07 21.79 -12.93
CA VAL A 59 30.16 22.01 -13.91
C VAL A 59 31.29 21.00 -13.70
N VAL A 60 31.78 20.87 -12.45
CA VAL A 60 32.91 19.97 -12.13
C VAL A 60 32.38 18.72 -11.42
N PHE A 61 32.37 17.60 -12.16
CA PHE A 61 31.91 16.33 -11.63
C PHE A 61 33.09 15.51 -11.06
N GLU A 62 32.95 15.06 -9.83
CA GLU A 62 33.81 14.09 -9.18
C GLU A 62 33.19 12.70 -9.19
N LYS A 63 33.99 11.64 -9.38
CA LYS A 63 33.50 10.26 -9.28
C LYS A 63 33.35 9.90 -7.80
N VAL A 64 32.12 9.59 -7.38
CA VAL A 64 31.80 9.25 -5.97
C VAL A 64 31.59 7.75 -5.77
N ALA A 65 31.27 7.01 -6.86
CA ALA A 65 31.22 5.55 -6.81
C ALA A 65 31.61 4.96 -8.17
N GLU A 66 32.18 3.76 -8.17
CA GLU A 66 32.66 3.07 -9.36
C GLU A 66 32.01 1.69 -9.51
N GLY A 67 31.47 1.42 -10.69
CA GLY A 67 31.00 0.09 -11.08
C GLY A 67 29.78 -0.41 -10.30
N VAL A 68 28.90 0.48 -9.87
CA VAL A 68 27.67 0.16 -9.14
C VAL A 68 26.70 -0.56 -10.07
N LYS A 69 26.14 -1.70 -9.63
CA LYS A 69 25.18 -2.52 -10.39
C LYS A 69 23.79 -2.54 -9.79
N GLU A 70 23.71 -2.38 -8.48
CA GLU A 70 22.49 -2.50 -7.71
C GLU A 70 21.91 -1.13 -7.40
N SER A 71 20.61 -1.01 -7.54
CA SER A 71 19.80 0.15 -7.15
C SER A 71 19.06 -0.21 -5.84
N PRO A 72 18.92 0.73 -4.90
CA PRO A 72 19.43 2.11 -4.95
C PRO A 72 20.90 2.26 -4.56
N TYR A 73 21.54 3.34 -5.01
CA TYR A 73 22.78 3.85 -4.42
C TYR A 73 22.46 4.94 -3.40
N VAL A 74 23.08 4.86 -2.23
CA VAL A 74 22.83 5.81 -1.13
C VAL A 74 24.15 6.39 -0.65
N GLU A 75 24.18 7.73 -0.46
CA GLU A 75 25.30 8.40 0.21
C GLU A 75 24.78 9.45 1.21
N THR A 76 25.64 9.83 2.14
CA THR A 76 25.39 10.92 3.10
C THR A 76 26.36 12.06 2.84
N LEU A 77 25.84 13.28 2.68
CA LEU A 77 26.62 14.47 2.36
C LEU A 77 26.76 15.36 3.60
N ASP A 78 27.98 15.83 3.86
CA ASP A 78 28.26 16.86 4.86
C ASP A 78 28.33 18.23 4.17
N VAL A 79 27.16 18.78 3.86
CA VAL A 79 26.99 20.08 3.19
C VAL A 79 25.87 20.88 3.84
N ALA A 80 25.85 22.18 3.61
CA ALA A 80 24.81 23.05 4.14
C ALA A 80 23.42 22.74 3.52
N ASP A 81 22.36 22.94 4.29
CA ASP A 81 20.99 22.89 3.79
C ASP A 81 20.81 23.85 2.60
N ASN A 82 19.95 23.49 1.66
CA ASN A 82 19.73 24.14 0.37
C ASN A 82 20.88 24.03 -0.64
N THR A 83 21.96 23.29 -0.36
CA THR A 83 22.97 23.00 -1.37
C THR A 83 22.33 22.20 -2.51
N GLU A 84 22.47 22.68 -3.74
CA GLU A 84 22.06 21.94 -4.93
C GLU A 84 23.18 21.01 -5.36
N VAL A 85 22.85 19.73 -5.54
CA VAL A 85 23.79 18.67 -5.90
C VAL A 85 23.29 18.00 -7.16
N THR A 86 24.15 17.90 -8.17
CA THR A 86 23.81 17.29 -9.47
C THR A 86 24.57 15.99 -9.64
N TYR A 87 23.86 14.96 -10.11
CA TYR A 87 24.41 13.63 -10.38
C TYR A 87 24.35 13.29 -11.87
N ARG A 88 25.33 12.48 -12.30
CA ARG A 88 25.35 11.77 -13.57
C ARG A 88 25.69 10.31 -13.35
N MET A 89 25.05 9.41 -14.06
CA MET A 89 25.35 7.99 -14.08
C MET A 89 25.84 7.60 -15.47
N VAL A 90 27.05 7.05 -15.54
CA VAL A 90 27.75 6.73 -16.77
C VAL A 90 28.22 5.29 -16.73
N GLU A 91 28.10 4.52 -17.83
CA GLU A 91 28.65 3.15 -17.87
C GLU A 91 30.07 3.11 -17.36
N LYS A 92 30.43 2.05 -16.62
CA LYS A 92 31.76 1.90 -15.99
C LYS A 92 32.89 2.16 -16.96
N GLY A 93 33.81 3.04 -16.58
CA GLY A 93 34.95 3.45 -17.38
C GLY A 93 34.68 4.62 -18.32
N GLY A 94 33.44 5.12 -18.38
CA GLY A 94 33.08 6.31 -19.14
C GLY A 94 33.38 7.61 -18.44
N TYR A 95 33.36 8.71 -19.18
CA TYR A 95 33.55 10.06 -18.65
C TYR A 95 32.21 10.79 -18.49
N PRO A 96 32.05 11.65 -17.48
CA PRO A 96 30.78 12.40 -17.24
C PRO A 96 30.58 13.55 -18.21
N TYR A 97 31.52 13.79 -19.12
CA TYR A 97 31.46 14.85 -20.15
C TYR A 97 31.51 14.21 -21.54
N SER A 98 30.58 14.58 -22.42
CA SER A 98 30.58 14.21 -23.82
C SER A 98 30.00 15.34 -24.66
N GLN A 99 30.62 15.61 -25.84
CA GLN A 99 30.06 16.51 -26.83
C GLN A 99 29.10 15.78 -27.78
N GLU A 100 29.18 14.48 -27.85
CA GLU A 100 28.43 13.64 -28.80
C GLU A 100 27.17 13.03 -28.17
N VAL A 101 27.16 12.83 -26.86
CA VAL A 101 26.04 12.25 -26.11
C VAL A 101 25.52 13.27 -25.09
N LYS A 102 24.23 13.58 -25.17
CA LYS A 102 23.59 14.40 -24.13
C LYS A 102 23.57 13.61 -22.82
N MET A 103 24.38 14.03 -21.87
CA MET A 103 24.45 13.39 -20.55
C MET A 103 23.13 13.59 -19.83
N LYS A 104 22.58 12.50 -19.27
CA LYS A 104 21.43 12.56 -18.38
C LYS A 104 21.92 12.97 -17.00
N GLU A 105 21.27 13.97 -16.44
CA GLU A 105 21.60 14.49 -15.12
C GLU A 105 20.34 14.71 -14.30
N GLN A 106 20.47 14.56 -13.00
CA GLN A 106 19.43 14.84 -12.03
C GLN A 106 20.03 15.69 -10.90
N SER A 107 19.30 16.72 -10.50
CA SER A 107 19.70 17.58 -9.39
C SER A 107 18.74 17.45 -8.23
N VAL A 108 19.29 17.57 -7.02
CA VAL A 108 18.51 17.56 -5.78
C VAL A 108 19.03 18.66 -4.85
N ARG A 109 18.14 19.25 -4.06
CA ARG A 109 18.53 20.16 -2.97
C ARG A 109 18.62 19.38 -1.67
N ILE A 110 19.73 19.56 -0.96
CA ILE A 110 19.94 18.93 0.34
C ILE A 110 19.05 19.61 1.37
N GLY A 111 18.31 18.83 2.12
CA GLY A 111 17.38 19.29 3.15
C GLY A 111 16.34 18.22 3.46
N LEU A 112 15.61 18.38 4.56
CA LEU A 112 14.55 17.47 4.93
C LEU A 112 13.40 17.52 3.90
N MET A 113 12.95 16.35 3.45
CA MET A 113 11.71 16.26 2.68
C MET A 113 10.55 16.90 3.43
N THR A 114 9.72 17.62 2.71
CA THR A 114 8.42 18.09 3.21
C THR A 114 7.52 16.88 3.49
N ASP A 115 6.45 17.13 4.26
CA ASP A 115 5.48 16.07 4.55
C ASP A 115 4.83 15.51 3.27
N ASP A 116 4.55 16.37 2.28
CA ASP A 116 4.00 15.96 0.99
C ASP A 116 4.97 15.09 0.17
N GLU A 117 6.25 15.47 0.11
CA GLU A 117 7.27 14.67 -0.58
C GLU A 117 7.47 13.30 0.07
N LEU A 118 7.41 13.23 1.40
CA LEU A 118 7.51 11.98 2.14
C LEU A 118 6.28 11.09 1.90
N LEU A 119 5.08 11.66 1.85
CA LEU A 119 3.86 10.94 1.49
C LEU A 119 3.92 10.44 0.04
N ASP A 120 4.39 11.25 -0.92
CA ASP A 120 4.57 10.82 -2.31
C ASP A 120 5.55 9.65 -2.41
N LEU A 121 6.67 9.72 -1.69
CA LEU A 121 7.67 8.66 -1.66
C LEU A 121 7.08 7.34 -1.17
N VAL A 122 6.34 7.37 -0.05
CA VAL A 122 5.75 6.16 0.52
C VAL A 122 4.65 5.61 -0.37
N GLN A 123 3.74 6.45 -0.87
CA GLN A 123 2.68 6.01 -1.79
C GLN A 123 3.26 5.41 -3.07
N ALA A 124 4.27 6.05 -3.68
CA ALA A 124 4.90 5.57 -4.91
C ALA A 124 5.65 4.25 -4.70
N ALA A 125 6.39 4.10 -3.59
CA ALA A 125 7.07 2.85 -3.27
C ALA A 125 6.09 1.70 -3.01
N THR A 126 5.05 1.96 -2.23
CA THR A 126 4.03 0.95 -1.90
C THR A 126 3.19 0.56 -3.12
N LEU A 127 2.92 1.51 -4.03
CA LEU A 127 2.22 1.22 -5.30
C LEU A 127 2.96 0.19 -6.15
N LYS A 128 4.29 0.15 -6.14
CA LYS A 128 5.08 -0.84 -6.90
C LYS A 128 4.69 -2.27 -6.56
N TYR A 129 4.27 -2.55 -5.32
CA TYR A 129 3.78 -3.87 -4.93
C TYR A 129 2.58 -4.31 -5.78
N PHE A 130 1.68 -3.40 -6.10
CA PHE A 130 0.47 -3.67 -6.87
C PHE A 130 0.65 -3.53 -8.38
N TYR A 131 1.63 -2.74 -8.83
CA TYR A 131 1.85 -2.48 -10.25
C TYR A 131 3.00 -3.32 -10.82
N ASP A 132 4.19 -3.25 -10.22
CA ASP A 132 5.39 -3.92 -10.73
C ASP A 132 5.46 -5.38 -10.29
N PHE A 133 5.11 -5.67 -9.02
CA PHE A 133 5.20 -7.00 -8.41
C PHE A 133 3.91 -7.82 -8.55
N ALA A 134 2.85 -7.28 -9.12
CA ALA A 134 1.62 -8.03 -9.42
C ALA A 134 1.90 -9.35 -10.16
N GLU A 135 1.04 -10.34 -9.98
CA GLU A 135 1.18 -11.60 -10.72
C GLU A 135 1.02 -11.34 -12.24
N PRO A 136 1.96 -11.81 -13.09
CA PRO A 136 2.06 -11.34 -14.47
C PRO A 136 0.88 -11.68 -15.39
N ASN A 137 0.16 -12.79 -15.14
CA ASN A 137 -0.95 -13.23 -16.00
C ASN A 137 -2.30 -12.63 -15.56
N SER A 138 -2.59 -12.65 -14.27
CA SER A 138 -3.83 -12.14 -13.70
C SER A 138 -3.80 -10.65 -13.42
N LYS A 139 -2.61 -10.10 -13.19
CA LYS A 139 -2.38 -8.78 -12.63
C LYS A 139 -2.99 -8.54 -11.24
N MET A 140 -3.50 -9.60 -10.60
CA MET A 140 -3.92 -9.53 -9.20
C MET A 140 -2.72 -9.37 -8.26
N ALA A 141 -2.97 -8.82 -7.10
CA ALA A 141 -1.96 -8.68 -6.06
C ALA A 141 -1.54 -10.07 -5.55
N ARG A 142 -0.23 -10.33 -5.49
CA ARG A 142 0.29 -11.50 -4.76
C ARG A 142 -0.10 -11.37 -3.30
N GLU A 143 -0.39 -12.48 -2.66
CA GLU A 143 -0.81 -12.46 -1.25
C GLU A 143 0.30 -11.85 -0.37
N ARG A 144 1.54 -12.30 -0.57
CA ARG A 144 2.76 -11.71 0.00
C ARG A 144 3.94 -11.86 -0.97
N ASN A 145 5.05 -11.19 -0.70
CA ASN A 145 6.23 -11.28 -1.57
C ASN A 145 6.82 -12.69 -1.66
N ALA A 146 6.62 -13.55 -0.66
CA ALA A 146 7.07 -14.94 -0.65
C ALA A 146 6.01 -15.95 -1.14
N SER A 147 4.80 -15.52 -1.53
CA SER A 147 3.68 -16.43 -1.87
C SER A 147 3.76 -17.03 -3.28
N GLY A 148 4.76 -16.67 -4.08
CA GLY A 148 4.94 -17.18 -5.44
C GLY A 148 3.77 -16.79 -6.35
N ASP A 149 3.00 -17.79 -6.79
CA ASP A 149 1.87 -17.65 -7.73
C ASP A 149 0.52 -17.35 -7.04
N VAL A 150 0.48 -17.37 -5.70
CA VAL A 150 -0.76 -17.16 -4.95
C VAL A 150 -1.13 -15.68 -4.96
N VAL A 151 -2.34 -15.39 -5.44
CA VAL A 151 -2.95 -14.06 -5.43
C VAL A 151 -4.13 -14.01 -4.47
N THR A 152 -4.35 -12.84 -3.86
CA THR A 152 -5.39 -12.63 -2.85
C THR A 152 -6.54 -11.78 -3.39
N THR A 153 -7.74 -12.13 -3.02
CA THR A 153 -8.96 -11.48 -3.50
C THR A 153 -9.13 -10.08 -2.89
N GLY A 154 -9.13 -9.97 -1.58
CA GLY A 154 -9.33 -8.69 -0.89
C GLY A 154 -8.17 -7.73 -1.08
N GLY A 155 -6.92 -8.22 -0.93
CA GLY A 155 -5.75 -7.40 -1.20
C GLY A 155 -5.69 -6.87 -2.64
N THR A 156 -6.25 -7.60 -3.62
CA THR A 156 -6.42 -7.09 -4.99
C THR A 156 -7.44 -5.95 -5.05
N GLY A 157 -8.53 -6.02 -4.29
CA GLY A 157 -9.48 -4.90 -4.18
C GLY A 157 -8.82 -3.62 -3.66
N PHE A 158 -7.98 -3.74 -2.65
CA PHE A 158 -7.20 -2.61 -2.12
C PHE A 158 -6.14 -2.14 -3.14
N GLY A 159 -5.51 -3.07 -3.86
CA GLY A 159 -4.59 -2.76 -4.95
C GLY A 159 -5.23 -1.99 -6.10
N ILE A 160 -6.48 -2.28 -6.47
CA ILE A 160 -7.25 -1.51 -7.46
C ILE A 160 -7.39 -0.05 -7.00
N MET A 161 -7.69 0.19 -5.73
CA MET A 161 -7.74 1.53 -5.18
C MET A 161 -6.37 2.21 -5.19
N ALA A 162 -5.30 1.48 -4.87
CA ALA A 162 -3.94 1.99 -4.95
C ALA A 162 -3.53 2.37 -6.38
N LEU A 163 -3.94 1.59 -7.40
CA LEU A 163 -3.69 1.91 -8.81
C LEU A 163 -4.41 3.20 -9.25
N ILE A 164 -5.65 3.42 -8.77
CA ILE A 164 -6.40 4.66 -9.03
C ILE A 164 -5.70 5.85 -8.37
N ALA A 165 -5.31 5.74 -7.11
CA ALA A 165 -4.56 6.76 -6.40
C ALA A 165 -3.23 7.08 -7.12
N GLY A 166 -2.50 6.04 -7.55
CA GLY A 166 -1.24 6.19 -8.29
C GLY A 166 -1.41 6.90 -9.64
N ALA A 167 -2.53 6.68 -10.33
CA ALA A 167 -2.84 7.39 -11.57
C ALA A 167 -3.13 8.88 -11.34
N GLU A 168 -3.90 9.22 -10.30
CA GLU A 168 -4.20 10.63 -9.96
C GLU A 168 -2.97 11.37 -9.43
N ARG A 169 -2.05 10.68 -8.74
CA ARG A 169 -0.77 11.24 -8.31
C ARG A 169 0.27 11.33 -9.42
N GLY A 170 0.03 10.72 -10.58
CA GLY A 170 0.96 10.71 -11.70
C GLY A 170 2.14 9.74 -11.53
N PHE A 171 2.08 8.81 -10.58
CA PHE A 171 3.08 7.74 -10.43
C PHE A 171 3.01 6.73 -11.57
N ILE A 172 1.81 6.50 -12.08
CA ILE A 172 1.51 5.79 -13.31
C ILE A 172 0.51 6.60 -14.14
N THR A 173 0.39 6.30 -15.44
CA THR A 173 -0.63 6.95 -16.25
C THR A 173 -2.02 6.34 -16.02
N ARG A 174 -3.08 7.10 -16.32
CA ARG A 174 -4.47 6.59 -16.29
C ARG A 174 -4.65 5.37 -17.21
N ASP A 175 -4.00 5.34 -18.38
CA ASP A 175 -4.07 4.22 -19.32
C ASP A 175 -3.34 2.99 -18.78
N GLN A 176 -2.24 3.16 -18.05
CA GLN A 176 -1.55 2.06 -17.34
C GLN A 176 -2.45 1.46 -16.25
N ALA A 177 -3.07 2.30 -15.41
CA ALA A 177 -4.03 1.85 -14.42
C ALA A 177 -5.22 1.11 -15.06
N TYR A 178 -5.78 1.67 -16.15
CA TYR A 178 -6.84 1.02 -16.92
C TYR A 178 -6.43 -0.36 -17.43
N GLY A 179 -5.29 -0.48 -18.11
CA GLY A 179 -4.81 -1.75 -18.66
C GLY A 179 -4.60 -2.82 -17.60
N HIS A 180 -4.08 -2.42 -16.43
CA HIS A 180 -3.87 -3.30 -15.30
C HIS A 180 -5.22 -3.81 -14.73
N ILE A 181 -6.14 -2.89 -14.41
CA ILE A 181 -7.46 -3.22 -13.85
C ILE A 181 -8.30 -3.99 -14.86
N ARG A 182 -8.18 -3.71 -16.16
CA ARG A 182 -8.83 -4.50 -17.22
C ARG A 182 -8.40 -5.96 -17.15
N THR A 183 -7.10 -6.23 -17.04
CA THR A 183 -6.56 -7.59 -16.95
C THR A 183 -7.05 -8.31 -15.70
N ILE A 184 -7.09 -7.62 -14.54
CA ILE A 184 -7.69 -8.17 -13.30
C ILE A 184 -9.15 -8.55 -13.55
N THR A 185 -9.94 -7.66 -14.13
CA THR A 185 -11.39 -7.90 -14.38
C THR A 185 -11.61 -9.07 -15.33
N ASP A 186 -10.80 -9.17 -16.41
CA ASP A 186 -10.86 -10.29 -17.35
C ASP A 186 -10.52 -11.63 -16.68
N PHE A 187 -9.59 -11.64 -15.73
CA PHE A 187 -9.27 -12.81 -14.95
C PHE A 187 -10.42 -13.20 -14.02
N LEU A 188 -10.98 -12.23 -13.28
CA LEU A 188 -12.09 -12.44 -12.35
C LEU A 188 -13.37 -12.94 -13.04
N MET A 189 -13.62 -12.59 -14.29
CA MET A 189 -14.76 -13.09 -15.06
C MET A 189 -14.63 -14.59 -15.43
N ARG A 190 -13.44 -15.15 -15.36
CA ARG A 190 -13.16 -16.54 -15.79
C ARG A 190 -12.95 -17.53 -14.66
N VAL A 191 -12.54 -17.05 -13.47
CA VAL A 191 -12.27 -17.92 -12.32
C VAL A 191 -13.55 -18.46 -11.71
N GLU A 192 -13.42 -19.58 -11.00
CA GLU A 192 -14.53 -20.19 -10.29
C GLU A 192 -15.02 -19.26 -9.17
N ARG A 193 -16.34 -19.12 -9.09
CA ARG A 193 -17.05 -18.39 -8.04
C ARG A 193 -18.07 -19.30 -7.35
N PHE A 194 -18.35 -19.03 -6.10
CA PHE A 194 -19.20 -19.82 -5.23
C PHE A 194 -20.45 -19.01 -4.88
N HIS A 195 -21.55 -19.24 -5.58
CA HIS A 195 -22.69 -18.34 -5.53
C HIS A 195 -22.30 -16.87 -5.78
N GLY A 196 -21.44 -16.67 -6.78
CA GLY A 196 -20.91 -15.37 -7.16
C GLY A 196 -19.80 -14.81 -6.26
N VAL A 197 -19.55 -15.40 -5.10
CA VAL A 197 -18.50 -15.02 -4.16
C VAL A 197 -17.16 -15.64 -4.57
N TYR A 198 -16.09 -14.91 -4.47
CA TYR A 198 -14.74 -15.34 -4.81
C TYR A 198 -14.08 -16.11 -3.67
N ALA A 199 -13.13 -16.98 -4.01
CA ALA A 199 -12.30 -17.62 -3.00
C ALA A 199 -11.34 -16.62 -2.35
N HIS A 200 -10.84 -16.96 -1.18
CA HIS A 200 -9.83 -16.17 -0.49
C HIS A 200 -8.59 -15.99 -1.37
N TRP A 201 -8.08 -17.10 -1.92
CA TRP A 201 -6.89 -17.13 -2.79
C TRP A 201 -7.12 -17.91 -4.08
N TYR A 202 -6.39 -17.50 -5.13
CA TYR A 202 -6.26 -18.22 -6.38
C TYR A 202 -4.79 -18.41 -6.76
N ASN A 203 -4.52 -19.35 -7.63
CA ASN A 203 -3.26 -19.39 -8.37
C ASN A 203 -3.38 -18.43 -9.56
N GLY A 204 -2.62 -17.37 -9.56
CA GLY A 204 -2.73 -16.27 -10.53
C GLY A 204 -2.44 -16.70 -11.97
N SER A 205 -1.56 -17.69 -12.17
CA SER A 205 -1.19 -18.18 -13.51
C SER A 205 -2.31 -18.94 -14.20
N ASN A 206 -3.20 -19.62 -13.46
CA ASN A 206 -4.18 -20.55 -14.06
C ASN A 206 -5.63 -20.40 -13.54
N GLY A 207 -5.85 -19.59 -12.51
CA GLY A 207 -7.18 -19.28 -11.96
C GLY A 207 -7.77 -20.39 -11.08
N THR A 208 -7.00 -21.41 -10.71
CA THR A 208 -7.51 -22.44 -9.78
C THR A 208 -7.53 -21.92 -8.36
N VAL A 209 -8.54 -22.33 -7.59
CA VAL A 209 -8.65 -21.97 -6.17
C VAL A 209 -7.47 -22.54 -5.38
N LYS A 210 -6.88 -21.71 -4.54
CA LYS A 210 -5.89 -22.10 -3.54
C LYS A 210 -6.56 -22.06 -2.17
N PRO A 211 -6.86 -23.22 -1.55
CA PRO A 211 -7.51 -23.25 -0.25
C PRO A 211 -6.68 -22.52 0.83
N PHE A 212 -7.33 -21.68 1.60
CA PHE A 212 -6.74 -21.04 2.78
C PHE A 212 -6.56 -22.08 3.91
N SER A 213 -7.56 -22.93 4.08
CA SER A 213 -7.53 -24.08 4.98
C SER A 213 -8.35 -25.23 4.40
N GLN A 214 -8.39 -26.38 5.07
CA GLN A 214 -9.11 -27.55 4.57
C GLN A 214 -10.59 -27.29 4.27
N LYS A 215 -11.27 -26.49 5.09
CA LYS A 215 -12.70 -26.17 4.91
C LYS A 215 -12.94 -24.80 4.29
N ASP A 216 -11.90 -24.00 4.13
CA ASP A 216 -11.88 -22.73 3.43
C ASP A 216 -11.27 -22.95 2.04
N ASP A 217 -12.00 -23.73 1.23
CA ASP A 217 -11.67 -24.09 -0.16
C ASP A 217 -12.74 -23.59 -1.15
N GLY A 218 -13.51 -22.60 -0.74
CA GLY A 218 -14.63 -22.04 -1.48
C GLY A 218 -14.73 -20.52 -1.41
N GLY A 219 -15.96 -19.99 -1.36
CA GLY A 219 -16.23 -18.57 -1.33
C GLY A 219 -15.97 -17.93 0.04
N ASP A 220 -15.31 -16.77 0.02
CA ASP A 220 -15.06 -15.89 1.16
C ASP A 220 -15.79 -14.55 0.97
N VAL A 221 -16.79 -14.30 1.82
CA VAL A 221 -17.64 -13.10 1.73
C VAL A 221 -16.89 -11.82 2.06
N ILE A 222 -15.95 -11.85 2.99
CA ILE A 222 -15.20 -10.68 3.42
C ILE A 222 -14.17 -10.29 2.36
N GLU A 223 -13.39 -11.24 1.87
CA GLU A 223 -12.45 -11.00 0.77
C GLU A 223 -13.17 -10.48 -0.50
N THR A 224 -14.35 -11.07 -0.80
CA THR A 224 -15.19 -10.58 -1.90
C THR A 224 -15.69 -9.17 -1.66
N ALA A 225 -16.05 -8.80 -0.43
CA ALA A 225 -16.47 -7.44 -0.12
C ALA A 225 -15.35 -6.42 -0.34
N PHE A 226 -14.12 -6.75 0.06
CA PHE A 226 -12.95 -5.91 -0.21
C PHE A 226 -12.67 -5.77 -1.71
N LEU A 227 -12.77 -6.87 -2.46
CA LEU A 227 -12.64 -6.83 -3.92
C LEU A 227 -13.71 -5.94 -4.56
N MET A 228 -14.98 -6.11 -4.17
CA MET A 228 -16.08 -5.30 -4.71
C MET A 228 -15.94 -3.82 -4.36
N GLN A 229 -15.43 -3.49 -3.19
CA GLN A 229 -15.12 -2.11 -2.82
C GLN A 229 -14.13 -1.46 -3.81
N GLY A 230 -13.07 -2.16 -4.18
CA GLY A 230 -12.11 -1.70 -5.20
C GLY A 230 -12.72 -1.64 -6.60
N LEU A 231 -13.44 -2.69 -7.03
CA LEU A 231 -14.06 -2.74 -8.36
C LEU A 231 -15.14 -1.65 -8.55
N LEU A 232 -16.00 -1.42 -7.56
CA LEU A 232 -17.01 -0.36 -7.63
C LEU A 232 -16.35 1.03 -7.67
N THR A 233 -15.26 1.24 -6.94
CA THR A 233 -14.45 2.48 -7.05
C THR A 233 -13.91 2.65 -8.48
N ALA A 234 -13.39 1.57 -9.09
CA ALA A 234 -12.90 1.61 -10.47
C ALA A 234 -14.02 1.83 -11.49
N LYS A 235 -15.21 1.27 -11.27
CA LYS A 235 -16.39 1.51 -12.10
C LYS A 235 -16.73 3.01 -12.14
N GLU A 236 -16.76 3.67 -11.00
CA GLU A 236 -17.03 5.12 -10.95
C GLU A 236 -15.89 5.94 -11.57
N TYR A 237 -14.64 5.55 -11.35
CA TYR A 237 -13.48 6.24 -11.90
C TYR A 237 -13.44 6.18 -13.43
N PHE A 238 -13.71 5.02 -14.04
CA PHE A 238 -13.62 4.83 -15.51
C PHE A 238 -14.94 5.00 -16.25
N GLY A 239 -16.10 4.93 -15.57
CA GLY A 239 -17.42 4.83 -16.20
C GLY A 239 -17.82 5.98 -17.13
N ASN A 240 -17.21 7.16 -16.96
CA ASN A 240 -17.44 8.33 -17.81
C ASN A 240 -16.33 8.54 -18.88
N GLY A 241 -15.42 7.57 -19.05
CA GLY A 241 -14.28 7.66 -19.95
C GLY A 241 -14.58 7.23 -21.40
N SER A 242 -13.55 6.64 -22.05
CA SER A 242 -13.64 6.13 -23.43
C SER A 242 -14.63 4.95 -23.54
N ALA A 243 -14.89 4.47 -24.76
CA ALA A 243 -15.75 3.31 -24.98
C ALA A 243 -15.20 2.04 -24.30
N GLU A 244 -13.87 1.86 -24.30
CA GLU A 244 -13.19 0.75 -23.66
C GLU A 244 -13.29 0.84 -22.12
N GLN A 245 -13.17 2.05 -21.56
CA GLN A 245 -13.31 2.30 -20.14
C GLN A 245 -14.74 2.09 -19.67
N LYS A 246 -15.73 2.48 -20.47
CA LYS A 246 -17.17 2.17 -20.21
C LYS A 246 -17.41 0.66 -20.23
N LYS A 247 -16.79 -0.06 -21.20
CA LYS A 247 -16.90 -1.53 -21.24
C LYS A 247 -16.32 -2.19 -19.96
N LEU A 248 -15.22 -1.65 -19.43
CA LEU A 248 -14.68 -2.10 -18.14
C LEU A 248 -15.71 -1.89 -17.02
N ALA A 249 -16.36 -0.73 -16.96
CA ALA A 249 -17.38 -0.43 -15.97
C ALA A 249 -18.61 -1.37 -16.09
N ASP A 250 -19.02 -1.70 -17.32
CA ASP A 250 -20.12 -2.65 -17.59
C ASP A 250 -19.76 -4.08 -17.13
N ASP A 251 -18.53 -4.52 -17.36
CA ASP A 251 -18.05 -5.84 -16.92
C ASP A 251 -17.94 -5.92 -15.39
N ILE A 252 -17.51 -4.85 -14.74
CA ILE A 252 -17.54 -4.75 -13.27
C ILE A 252 -18.97 -4.82 -12.75
N GLU A 253 -19.91 -4.15 -13.41
CA GLU A 253 -21.33 -4.21 -13.07
C GLU A 253 -21.89 -5.64 -13.20
N GLU A 254 -21.46 -6.42 -14.22
CA GLU A 254 -21.86 -7.82 -14.38
C GLU A 254 -21.30 -8.69 -13.23
N ILE A 255 -20.03 -8.49 -12.85
CA ILE A 255 -19.43 -9.17 -11.70
C ILE A 255 -20.21 -8.83 -10.43
N TRP A 256 -20.48 -7.54 -10.19
CA TRP A 256 -21.21 -7.03 -9.03
C TRP A 256 -22.60 -7.66 -8.89
N LYS A 257 -23.39 -7.67 -9.97
CA LYS A 257 -24.72 -8.27 -10.01
C LYS A 257 -24.73 -9.77 -9.77
N GLY A 258 -23.64 -10.44 -10.07
CA GLY A 258 -23.52 -11.89 -9.94
C GLY A 258 -23.25 -12.39 -8.52
N VAL A 259 -23.02 -11.51 -7.54
CA VAL A 259 -22.76 -11.93 -6.14
C VAL A 259 -24.07 -12.19 -5.41
N GLU A 260 -24.29 -13.44 -4.98
CA GLU A 260 -25.52 -13.89 -4.31
C GLU A 260 -25.43 -13.69 -2.78
N TRP A 261 -25.32 -12.44 -2.33
CA TRP A 261 -25.14 -12.09 -0.91
C TRP A 261 -26.18 -12.73 0.01
N SER A 262 -27.46 -12.74 -0.38
CA SER A 262 -28.53 -13.32 0.43
C SER A 262 -28.38 -14.83 0.64
N PHE A 263 -27.71 -15.57 -0.25
CA PHE A 263 -27.37 -16.98 -0.07
C PHE A 263 -26.54 -17.20 1.20
N TYR A 264 -25.58 -16.31 1.47
CA TYR A 264 -24.67 -16.39 2.61
C TYR A 264 -25.30 -16.07 3.95
N THR A 265 -26.57 -15.73 3.98
CA THR A 265 -27.32 -15.67 5.25
C THR A 265 -27.76 -17.04 5.76
N GLN A 266 -27.78 -18.06 4.92
CA GLN A 266 -28.36 -19.39 5.23
C GLN A 266 -29.83 -19.29 5.75
N GLY A 267 -30.57 -18.22 5.37
CA GLY A 267 -31.90 -17.91 5.92
C GLY A 267 -31.90 -17.40 7.37
N LYS A 268 -30.72 -17.07 7.94
CA LYS A 268 -30.54 -16.42 9.24
C LYS A 268 -30.51 -14.89 9.07
N ASN A 269 -30.70 -14.15 10.17
CA ASN A 269 -30.44 -12.71 10.20
C ASN A 269 -28.95 -12.42 10.51
N CYS A 270 -28.04 -12.99 9.68
CA CYS A 270 -26.61 -12.79 9.79
C CYS A 270 -25.92 -13.28 8.52
N LEU A 271 -24.83 -12.63 8.08
CA LEU A 271 -23.98 -13.16 7.03
C LEU A 271 -23.04 -14.22 7.62
N THR A 272 -22.80 -15.28 6.84
CA THR A 272 -21.82 -16.32 7.13
C THR A 272 -20.61 -16.13 6.24
N TRP A 273 -19.41 -16.30 6.78
CA TRP A 273 -18.13 -15.97 6.14
C TRP A 273 -17.83 -16.84 4.92
N HIS A 274 -17.99 -18.16 5.05
CA HIS A 274 -17.52 -19.14 4.06
C HIS A 274 -18.62 -20.07 3.58
N TRP A 275 -18.53 -20.48 2.33
CA TRP A 275 -19.23 -21.61 1.77
C TRP A 275 -18.35 -22.35 0.76
N SER A 276 -18.42 -23.68 0.76
CA SER A 276 -17.62 -24.53 -0.10
C SER A 276 -18.47 -25.63 -0.74
N LYS A 277 -18.14 -26.05 -1.95
CA LYS A 277 -18.77 -27.19 -2.61
C LYS A 277 -18.56 -28.51 -1.85
N ASN A 278 -17.41 -28.63 -1.16
CA ASN A 278 -17.02 -29.86 -0.46
C ASN A 278 -17.59 -29.93 0.95
N TYR A 279 -17.74 -28.80 1.62
CA TYR A 279 -18.09 -28.74 3.05
C TYR A 279 -19.35 -27.89 3.34
N GLY A 280 -19.95 -27.28 2.33
CA GLY A 280 -21.09 -26.38 2.55
C GLY A 280 -20.74 -25.26 3.51
N PHE A 281 -21.59 -25.03 4.50
CA PHE A 281 -21.39 -24.05 5.56
C PHE A 281 -20.74 -24.64 6.84
N GLU A 282 -19.97 -25.71 6.76
CA GLU A 282 -19.41 -26.37 7.95
C GLU A 282 -18.49 -25.51 8.81
N MET A 283 -17.81 -24.48 8.23
CA MET A 283 -17.07 -23.52 9.05
C MET A 283 -17.99 -22.68 9.94
N ASN A 284 -19.21 -22.41 9.49
CA ASN A 284 -20.30 -21.77 10.19
C ASN A 284 -19.87 -20.54 11.02
N LEU A 285 -18.97 -19.73 10.47
CA LEU A 285 -18.46 -18.53 11.10
C LEU A 285 -19.39 -17.35 10.73
N ASP A 286 -20.25 -16.96 11.67
CA ASP A 286 -21.09 -15.79 11.52
C ASP A 286 -20.26 -14.50 11.59
N ILE A 287 -20.52 -13.54 10.71
CA ILE A 287 -19.86 -12.22 10.70
C ILE A 287 -20.61 -11.32 11.67
N ARG A 288 -20.11 -11.17 12.89
CA ARG A 288 -20.74 -10.40 13.99
C ARG A 288 -19.74 -9.52 14.70
N GLY A 289 -20.22 -8.41 15.22
CA GLY A 289 -19.44 -7.54 16.08
C GLY A 289 -18.71 -6.44 15.32
N TRP A 290 -18.05 -5.55 16.06
CA TRP A 290 -17.18 -4.54 15.48
C TRP A 290 -15.91 -5.18 14.97
N ASN A 291 -15.79 -5.25 13.66
CA ASN A 291 -14.66 -5.80 12.92
C ASN A 291 -14.65 -5.25 11.49
N GLU A 292 -13.80 -5.79 10.64
CA GLU A 292 -13.65 -5.43 9.23
C GLU A 292 -14.87 -5.71 8.35
N GLY A 293 -15.84 -6.47 8.85
CA GLY A 293 -16.99 -6.97 8.08
C GLY A 293 -18.09 -5.95 7.79
N LEU A 294 -18.02 -4.71 8.28
CA LEU A 294 -19.05 -3.69 8.01
C LEU A 294 -19.32 -3.51 6.52
N ILE A 295 -18.27 -3.45 5.71
CA ILE A 295 -18.42 -3.25 4.25
C ILE A 295 -19.15 -4.41 3.58
N ALA A 296 -19.02 -5.64 4.08
CA ALA A 296 -19.76 -6.79 3.55
C ALA A 296 -21.28 -6.61 3.74
N TYR A 297 -21.71 -6.11 4.90
CA TYR A 297 -23.12 -5.81 5.14
C TYR A 297 -23.65 -4.65 4.31
N VAL A 298 -22.85 -3.59 4.15
CA VAL A 298 -23.20 -2.46 3.28
C VAL A 298 -23.39 -2.92 1.84
N LEU A 299 -22.44 -3.67 1.29
CA LEU A 299 -22.49 -4.19 -0.08
C LEU A 299 -23.60 -5.23 -0.25
N ALA A 300 -23.78 -6.11 0.72
CA ALA A 300 -24.90 -7.07 0.66
C ALA A 300 -26.27 -6.37 0.63
N ALA A 301 -26.44 -5.28 1.37
CA ALA A 301 -27.68 -4.48 1.30
C ALA A 301 -27.77 -3.65 -0.01
N ALA A 302 -26.64 -3.25 -0.57
CA ALA A 302 -26.53 -2.51 -1.82
C ALA A 302 -26.81 -3.36 -3.06
N SER A 303 -26.71 -4.70 -2.96
CA SER A 303 -26.86 -5.60 -4.12
C SER A 303 -28.15 -5.33 -4.89
N PRO A 304 -28.09 -5.13 -6.22
CA PRO A 304 -29.27 -4.91 -7.03
C PRO A 304 -30.05 -6.20 -7.31
N THR A 305 -29.45 -7.36 -7.08
CA THR A 305 -30.01 -8.66 -7.46
C THR A 305 -30.30 -9.58 -6.27
N HIS A 306 -29.42 -9.61 -5.27
CA HIS A 306 -29.49 -10.52 -4.12
C HIS A 306 -29.28 -9.76 -2.79
N PRO A 307 -30.08 -8.71 -2.50
CA PRO A 307 -29.88 -7.90 -1.31
C PRO A 307 -30.27 -8.65 -0.03
N ILE A 308 -29.63 -8.24 1.06
CA ILE A 308 -30.07 -8.60 2.41
C ILE A 308 -31.06 -7.58 2.96
N THR A 309 -31.81 -7.97 4.00
CA THR A 309 -32.69 -7.05 4.71
C THR A 309 -31.96 -6.28 5.80
N LYS A 310 -32.60 -5.20 6.30
CA LYS A 310 -32.08 -4.45 7.45
C LYS A 310 -31.90 -5.32 8.70
N ASP A 311 -32.77 -6.30 8.92
CA ASP A 311 -32.71 -7.19 10.08
C ASP A 311 -31.45 -8.03 10.10
N VAL A 312 -30.93 -8.44 8.92
CA VAL A 312 -29.66 -9.14 8.78
C VAL A 312 -28.49 -8.28 9.32
N TYR A 313 -28.50 -6.98 9.06
CA TYR A 313 -27.52 -6.05 9.61
C TYR A 313 -27.71 -5.83 11.12
N VAL A 314 -28.94 -5.58 11.55
CA VAL A 314 -29.24 -5.23 12.96
C VAL A 314 -28.97 -6.41 13.89
N GLU A 315 -29.42 -7.61 13.55
CA GLU A 315 -29.23 -8.80 14.38
C GLU A 315 -27.85 -9.44 14.16
N GLY A 316 -27.34 -9.40 12.92
CA GLY A 316 -26.04 -9.95 12.54
C GLY A 316 -24.91 -9.05 13.02
N PHE A 317 -24.51 -8.07 12.23
CA PHE A 317 -23.34 -7.23 12.50
C PHE A 317 -23.44 -6.49 13.83
N THR A 318 -24.55 -5.74 14.03
CA THR A 318 -24.69 -4.90 15.24
C THR A 318 -25.10 -5.68 16.50
N SER A 319 -25.45 -6.96 16.37
CA SER A 319 -25.90 -7.82 17.48
C SER A 319 -27.01 -7.12 18.33
N ASN A 320 -27.98 -6.51 17.65
CA ASN A 320 -29.06 -5.69 18.26
C ASN A 320 -28.51 -4.54 19.13
N GLY A 321 -27.40 -3.94 18.72
CA GLY A 321 -26.72 -2.86 19.46
C GLY A 321 -25.68 -3.35 20.45
N GLY A 322 -25.40 -4.65 20.51
CA GLY A 322 -24.39 -5.25 21.39
C GLY A 322 -22.95 -4.81 21.09
N ILE A 323 -22.72 -4.21 19.92
CA ILE A 323 -21.39 -3.65 19.57
C ILE A 323 -21.11 -2.28 20.20
N LYS A 324 -22.08 -1.65 20.86
CA LYS A 324 -21.87 -0.38 21.56
C LYS A 324 -20.96 -0.60 22.76
N ASN A 325 -19.87 0.16 22.86
CA ASN A 325 -18.92 0.10 23.96
C ASN A 325 -19.17 1.23 24.97
N GLY A 326 -18.93 2.48 24.60
CA GLY A 326 -19.11 3.66 25.45
C GLY A 326 -18.14 3.78 26.63
N ARG A 327 -17.17 2.90 26.76
CA ARG A 327 -16.14 2.97 27.81
C ARG A 327 -15.07 3.99 27.48
N THR A 328 -14.45 4.50 28.54
CA THR A 328 -13.31 5.42 28.45
C THR A 328 -12.00 4.66 28.67
N TYR A 329 -11.06 4.80 27.73
CA TYR A 329 -9.69 4.31 27.80
C TYR A 329 -8.75 5.48 27.55
N TYR A 330 -7.79 5.72 28.44
CA TYR A 330 -6.84 6.83 28.31
C TYR A 330 -7.53 8.20 28.09
N ASP A 331 -8.60 8.44 28.82
CA ASP A 331 -9.47 9.63 28.72
C ASP A 331 -10.22 9.77 27.37
N ILE A 332 -10.22 8.74 26.52
CA ILE A 332 -10.90 8.70 25.23
C ILE A 332 -12.10 7.74 25.32
N VAL A 333 -13.28 8.23 24.97
CA VAL A 333 -14.48 7.38 24.86
C VAL A 333 -14.45 6.58 23.58
N LEU A 334 -14.59 5.25 23.68
CA LEU A 334 -14.69 4.36 22.53
C LEU A 334 -16.17 4.04 22.25
N PRO A 335 -16.76 4.52 21.14
CA PRO A 335 -18.18 4.28 20.87
C PRO A 335 -18.55 2.82 20.60
N LEU A 336 -17.75 2.12 19.79
CA LEU A 336 -17.97 0.72 19.37
C LEU A 336 -16.79 -0.18 19.73
N GLY A 337 -17.06 -1.48 19.87
CA GLY A 337 -16.05 -2.51 20.10
C GLY A 337 -16.46 -3.48 21.18
N SER A 338 -15.75 -4.60 21.27
CA SER A 338 -15.96 -5.58 22.32
C SER A 338 -15.52 -5.07 23.69
N ASP A 339 -16.17 -5.55 24.73
CA ASP A 339 -15.88 -5.17 26.10
C ASP A 339 -14.45 -5.58 26.52
N GLY A 340 -13.65 -4.63 26.98
CA GLY A 340 -12.26 -4.86 27.42
C GLY A 340 -11.19 -4.89 26.33
N GLU A 341 -11.55 -4.92 25.05
CA GLU A 341 -10.60 -5.07 23.95
C GLU A 341 -10.00 -3.74 23.45
N LYS A 342 -10.37 -2.59 24.01
CA LYS A 342 -9.84 -1.27 23.61
C LYS A 342 -9.89 -1.01 22.09
N GLY A 343 -10.90 -1.56 21.40
CA GLY A 343 -11.10 -1.42 19.94
C GLY A 343 -10.64 -2.63 19.13
N GLY A 344 -9.65 -3.37 19.59
CA GLY A 344 -9.03 -4.45 18.83
C GLY A 344 -7.90 -3.97 17.91
N PRO A 345 -7.51 -4.77 16.91
CA PRO A 345 -6.51 -4.40 15.91
C PRO A 345 -7.01 -3.26 15.00
N LEU A 346 -6.09 -2.39 14.55
CA LEU A 346 -6.48 -1.17 13.82
C LEU A 346 -7.06 -1.42 12.42
N PHE A 347 -6.85 -2.57 11.81
CA PHE A 347 -7.48 -2.85 10.52
C PHE A 347 -9.01 -2.80 10.56
N PHE A 348 -9.63 -2.97 11.74
CA PHE A 348 -11.07 -2.81 11.92
C PHE A 348 -11.58 -1.41 11.56
N CYS A 349 -10.78 -0.37 11.72
CA CYS A 349 -11.13 0.98 11.32
C CYS A 349 -10.56 1.40 9.95
N HIS A 350 -9.90 0.49 9.24
CA HIS A 350 -9.33 0.77 7.92
C HIS A 350 -10.09 0.07 6.79
N TYR A 351 -10.18 -1.27 6.80
CA TYR A 351 -10.56 -2.06 5.62
C TYR A 351 -11.96 -1.74 5.07
N SER A 352 -12.95 -1.58 5.94
CA SER A 352 -14.27 -1.13 5.49
C SER A 352 -14.29 0.32 5.00
N PHE A 353 -13.36 1.15 5.48
CA PHE A 353 -13.35 2.59 5.26
C PHE A 353 -12.36 3.06 4.19
N LEU A 354 -11.84 2.15 3.37
CA LEU A 354 -11.03 2.54 2.21
C LEU A 354 -11.89 3.26 1.17
N GLY A 355 -13.12 2.79 0.95
CA GLY A 355 -14.11 3.42 0.08
C GLY A 355 -15.30 4.03 0.83
N LEU A 356 -15.75 3.39 1.92
CA LEU A 356 -16.85 3.91 2.74
C LEU A 356 -16.38 5.13 3.54
N ASP A 357 -16.85 6.31 3.17
CA ASP A 357 -16.49 7.56 3.85
C ASP A 357 -17.12 7.62 5.26
N PRO A 358 -16.30 7.62 6.33
CA PRO A 358 -16.81 7.68 7.70
C PRO A 358 -17.29 9.08 8.11
N ARG A 359 -16.98 10.14 7.35
CA ARG A 359 -17.31 11.52 7.73
C ARG A 359 -18.80 11.79 7.61
N GLY A 360 -19.43 12.14 8.71
CA GLY A 360 -20.87 12.33 8.79
C GLY A 360 -21.67 11.04 8.60
N LEU A 361 -21.02 9.89 8.52
CA LEU A 361 -21.66 8.58 8.49
C LEU A 361 -22.11 8.21 9.89
N LYS A 362 -23.39 7.88 10.04
CA LYS A 362 -24.00 7.47 11.31
C LYS A 362 -25.18 6.54 11.10
N ASP A 363 -25.48 5.74 12.10
CA ASP A 363 -26.62 4.83 12.14
C ASP A 363 -27.19 4.68 13.57
N HIS A 364 -27.96 3.62 13.83
CA HIS A 364 -28.59 3.37 15.13
C HIS A 364 -27.61 2.95 16.24
N VAL A 365 -26.38 2.54 15.92
CA VAL A 365 -25.37 2.12 16.90
C VAL A 365 -24.25 3.14 17.05
N CYS A 366 -23.94 3.90 16.03
CA CYS A 366 -22.84 4.87 15.99
C CYS A 366 -23.33 6.24 15.53
N ASN A 367 -23.08 7.27 16.33
CA ASN A 367 -23.47 8.64 16.00
C ASN A 367 -22.47 9.32 15.04
N ASP A 368 -21.24 8.80 14.95
CA ASP A 368 -20.20 9.32 14.07
C ASP A 368 -19.11 8.27 13.90
N TYR A 369 -19.01 7.67 12.71
CA TYR A 369 -18.01 6.65 12.42
C TYR A 369 -16.60 7.22 12.27
N PHE A 370 -16.46 8.50 11.90
CA PHE A 370 -15.16 9.14 11.87
C PHE A 370 -14.58 9.29 13.28
N GLU A 371 -15.39 9.75 14.23
CA GLU A 371 -14.98 9.86 15.64
C GLU A 371 -14.76 8.49 16.28
N GLN A 372 -15.49 7.44 15.87
CA GLN A 372 -15.23 6.07 16.27
C GLN A 372 -13.83 5.63 15.85
N ASN A 373 -13.48 5.81 14.57
CA ASN A 373 -12.20 5.37 14.02
C ASN A 373 -11.03 6.19 14.60
N LYS A 374 -11.23 7.48 14.79
CA LYS A 374 -10.28 8.37 15.47
C LYS A 374 -10.03 7.94 16.93
N ALA A 375 -11.10 7.67 17.67
CA ALA A 375 -10.99 7.19 19.05
C ALA A 375 -10.22 5.86 19.12
N HIS A 376 -10.54 4.90 18.25
CA HIS A 376 -9.84 3.61 18.17
C HIS A 376 -8.33 3.81 17.89
N THR A 377 -7.99 4.65 16.90
CA THR A 377 -6.61 5.00 16.55
C THR A 377 -5.85 5.59 17.75
N LEU A 378 -6.43 6.60 18.39
CA LEU A 378 -5.78 7.30 19.50
C LEU A 378 -5.67 6.42 20.76
N ILE A 379 -6.61 5.51 21.02
CA ILE A 379 -6.52 4.51 22.11
C ILE A 379 -5.39 3.53 21.84
N ASN A 380 -5.23 3.05 20.61
CA ASN A 380 -4.12 2.17 20.21
C ASN A 380 -2.76 2.85 20.44
N ARG A 381 -2.63 4.11 20.01
CA ARG A 381 -1.45 4.95 20.27
C ARG A 381 -1.19 5.13 21.77
N ALA A 382 -2.20 5.53 22.53
CA ALA A 382 -2.07 5.77 23.96
C ALA A 382 -1.64 4.50 24.72
N TYR A 383 -2.12 3.32 24.31
CA TYR A 383 -1.67 2.04 24.84
C TYR A 383 -0.16 1.81 24.61
N CYS A 384 0.34 2.11 23.41
CA CYS A 384 1.77 1.97 23.13
C CYS A 384 2.61 2.97 23.95
N ILE A 385 2.13 4.21 24.15
CA ILE A 385 2.80 5.20 25.00
C ILE A 385 2.82 4.77 26.47
N ASP A 386 1.68 4.28 27.01
CA ASP A 386 1.58 3.73 28.36
C ASP A 386 2.49 2.51 28.55
N ASN A 387 2.65 1.72 27.48
CA ASN A 387 3.55 0.57 27.40
C ASN A 387 3.48 -0.37 28.62
N PRO A 388 2.32 -0.90 28.98
CA PRO A 388 2.13 -1.64 30.22
C PRO A 388 2.92 -2.95 30.31
N LYS A 389 3.46 -3.43 29.16
CA LYS A 389 4.29 -4.63 29.08
C LYS A 389 5.79 -4.32 28.94
N ASN A 390 6.19 -3.05 28.94
CA ASN A 390 7.58 -2.58 28.83
C ASN A 390 8.29 -3.06 27.54
N HIS A 391 7.60 -3.02 26.41
CA HIS A 391 8.17 -3.34 25.11
C HIS A 391 9.20 -2.31 24.66
N VAL A 392 10.25 -2.77 23.99
CA VAL A 392 11.33 -1.90 23.50
C VAL A 392 10.80 -1.03 22.36
N GLY A 393 11.04 0.26 22.45
CA GLY A 393 10.74 1.24 21.40
C GLY A 393 9.35 1.85 21.44
N TYR A 394 8.36 1.23 22.06
CA TYR A 394 7.01 1.81 22.15
C TYR A 394 7.05 3.24 22.69
N SER A 395 6.49 4.17 21.94
CA SER A 395 6.54 5.60 22.22
C SER A 395 5.48 6.37 21.44
N GLU A 396 5.47 7.68 21.57
CA GLU A 396 4.61 8.59 20.81
C GLU A 396 4.88 8.54 19.29
N ASN A 397 6.09 8.11 18.86
CA ASN A 397 6.53 8.02 17.46
C ASN A 397 6.70 6.57 16.97
N PHE A 398 6.51 5.57 17.83
CA PHE A 398 6.61 4.16 17.46
C PHE A 398 5.44 3.39 18.08
N TRP A 399 4.34 3.35 17.36
CA TRP A 399 3.07 2.73 17.73
C TRP A 399 2.32 2.21 16.51
N GLY A 400 1.32 1.40 16.75
CA GLY A 400 0.41 0.86 15.75
C GLY A 400 0.33 -0.66 15.82
N LEU A 401 -0.78 -1.15 16.42
CA LEU A 401 -1.04 -2.58 16.61
C LEU A 401 -2.15 -3.03 15.67
N THR A 402 -1.81 -3.95 14.78
CA THR A 402 -2.75 -4.60 13.87
C THR A 402 -2.22 -5.98 13.47
N ALA A 403 -2.91 -6.70 12.60
CA ALA A 403 -2.44 -7.97 12.08
C ALA A 403 -1.19 -7.77 11.21
N SER A 404 -0.19 -8.64 11.34
CA SER A 404 1.04 -8.59 10.55
C SER A 404 1.91 -9.85 10.68
N ASP A 405 2.90 -10.00 9.79
CA ASP A 405 3.97 -11.00 9.86
C ASP A 405 5.00 -10.62 10.93
N CYS A 406 4.73 -11.05 12.15
CA CYS A 406 5.57 -10.73 13.31
C CYS A 406 6.93 -11.43 13.26
N PRO A 407 8.06 -10.74 13.50
CA PRO A 407 9.39 -11.35 13.54
C PRO A 407 9.56 -12.49 14.58
N ILE A 408 8.71 -12.54 15.58
CA ILE A 408 8.81 -13.52 16.69
C ILE A 408 7.99 -14.79 16.41
N ALA A 409 6.81 -14.68 15.79
CA ALA A 409 5.84 -15.77 15.78
C ALA A 409 4.99 -15.91 14.50
N GLY A 410 5.40 -15.27 13.39
CA GLY A 410 4.62 -15.27 12.14
C GLY A 410 3.40 -14.36 12.21
N TYR A 411 2.36 -14.66 11.41
CA TYR A 411 1.19 -13.78 11.30
C TYR A 411 0.33 -13.79 12.57
N ILE A 412 0.18 -12.62 13.19
CA ILE A 412 -0.59 -12.40 14.43
C ILE A 412 -1.39 -11.11 14.33
N ALA A 413 -2.65 -11.15 14.77
CA ALA A 413 -3.48 -9.95 14.95
C ALA A 413 -3.16 -9.28 16.30
N HIS A 414 -2.23 -8.32 16.29
CA HIS A 414 -1.86 -7.55 17.48
C HIS A 414 -2.91 -6.51 17.82
N ALA A 415 -3.19 -6.35 19.11
CA ALA A 415 -4.12 -5.36 19.62
C ALA A 415 -3.75 -4.92 21.06
N PRO A 416 -4.21 -3.75 21.52
CA PRO A 416 -3.95 -3.26 22.87
C PRO A 416 -4.39 -4.27 23.96
N GLY A 417 -3.40 -4.85 24.64
CA GLY A 417 -3.62 -5.86 25.70
C GLY A 417 -3.83 -7.29 25.19
N ASN A 418 -4.09 -7.51 23.92
CA ASN A 418 -4.31 -8.82 23.31
C ASN A 418 -3.28 -9.08 22.21
N ASN A 419 -2.65 -10.28 22.24
CA ASN A 419 -1.57 -10.65 21.30
C ASN A 419 -0.44 -9.62 21.17
N ASP A 420 -0.30 -8.71 22.12
CA ASP A 420 0.74 -7.71 22.14
C ASP A 420 2.07 -8.32 22.62
N ASN A 421 3.05 -8.36 21.74
CA ASN A 421 4.41 -8.91 21.94
C ASN A 421 5.52 -7.90 21.61
N GLY A 422 5.19 -6.61 21.47
CA GLY A 422 6.15 -5.55 21.15
C GLY A 422 6.32 -5.27 19.65
N THR A 423 5.46 -5.86 18.79
CA THR A 423 5.48 -5.64 17.35
C THR A 423 4.64 -4.43 16.98
N VAL A 424 5.22 -3.52 16.19
CA VAL A 424 4.56 -2.40 15.53
C VAL A 424 4.45 -2.70 14.04
N THR A 425 3.28 -2.42 13.49
CA THR A 425 2.97 -2.63 12.08
C THR A 425 2.82 -1.28 11.39
N PRO A 426 3.67 -0.89 10.42
CA PRO A 426 3.60 0.42 9.77
C PRO A 426 2.23 0.77 9.23
N THR A 427 1.52 -0.16 8.59
CA THR A 427 0.16 0.07 8.08
C THR A 427 -0.81 0.55 9.16
N ALA A 428 -0.66 0.13 10.42
CA ALA A 428 -1.55 0.52 11.50
C ALA A 428 -1.59 2.04 11.70
N ALA A 429 -0.43 2.68 11.76
CA ALA A 429 -0.34 4.14 11.86
C ALA A 429 -0.59 4.83 10.50
N LEU A 430 0.04 4.35 9.41
CA LEU A 430 -0.03 5.03 8.11
C LEU A 430 -1.44 5.00 7.51
N SER A 431 -2.18 3.90 7.69
CA SER A 431 -3.58 3.79 7.26
C SER A 431 -4.55 4.54 8.18
N SER A 432 -4.09 5.01 9.33
CA SER A 432 -4.85 5.90 10.23
C SER A 432 -4.65 7.39 9.91
N MET A 433 -3.91 7.75 8.86
CA MET A 433 -3.59 9.13 8.50
C MET A 433 -4.80 10.08 8.47
N PRO A 434 -5.99 9.70 7.97
CA PRO A 434 -7.15 10.59 8.00
C PRO A 434 -7.67 10.90 9.41
N TYR A 435 -7.43 10.01 10.37
CA TYR A 435 -8.00 10.08 11.73
C TYR A 435 -7.11 10.81 12.71
N ALA A 436 -5.79 10.73 12.54
CA ALA A 436 -4.78 11.31 13.43
C ALA A 436 -3.54 11.75 12.63
N PRO A 437 -3.66 12.75 11.74
CA PRO A 437 -2.61 13.07 10.77
C PRO A 437 -1.29 13.51 11.41
N GLU A 438 -1.31 14.27 12.48
CA GLU A 438 -0.09 14.73 13.14
C GLU A 438 0.68 13.57 13.77
N GLU A 439 -0.02 12.69 14.48
CA GLU A 439 0.54 11.52 15.14
C GLU A 439 1.05 10.48 14.13
N CYS A 440 0.30 10.26 13.05
CA CYS A 440 0.68 9.33 11.98
C CYS A 440 1.88 9.87 11.18
N MET A 441 1.94 11.17 10.91
CA MET A 441 3.09 11.80 10.27
C MET A 441 4.35 11.71 11.14
N ALA A 442 4.22 11.83 12.46
CA ALA A 442 5.34 11.65 13.38
C ALA A 442 5.90 10.21 13.31
N VAL A 443 5.02 9.20 13.26
CA VAL A 443 5.42 7.80 13.03
C VAL A 443 6.10 7.63 11.69
N LEU A 444 5.52 8.16 10.61
CA LEU A 444 6.10 8.08 9.26
C LEU A 444 7.52 8.62 9.22
N LYS A 445 7.74 9.81 9.79
CA LYS A 445 9.07 10.44 9.89
C LYS A 445 10.04 9.57 10.67
N TYR A 446 9.64 9.04 11.81
CA TYR A 446 10.47 8.16 12.64
C TYR A 446 10.81 6.85 11.91
N LEU A 447 9.82 6.18 11.31
CA LEU A 447 10.04 4.94 10.58
C LEU A 447 10.97 5.13 9.38
N TYR A 448 10.84 6.25 8.66
CA TYR A 448 11.65 6.51 7.46
C TYR A 448 13.05 7.01 7.80
N ARG A 449 13.17 8.00 8.72
CA ARG A 449 14.45 8.68 9.01
C ARG A 449 15.33 7.91 9.97
N ASP A 450 14.71 7.35 11.04
CA ASP A 450 15.47 6.69 12.10
C ASP A 450 15.59 5.18 11.90
N LEU A 451 14.60 4.55 11.28
CA LEU A 451 14.55 3.10 11.05
C LEU A 451 14.58 2.70 9.57
N GLY A 452 14.63 3.64 8.64
CA GLY A 452 14.48 3.38 7.20
C GLY A 452 15.48 2.35 6.65
N ASP A 453 16.70 2.32 7.16
CA ASP A 453 17.73 1.36 6.74
C ASP A 453 17.36 -0.11 7.03
N ILE A 454 16.43 -0.36 7.95
CA ILE A 454 15.96 -1.71 8.28
C ILE A 454 14.48 -1.93 8.00
N ALA A 455 13.68 -0.87 7.89
CA ALA A 455 12.22 -0.93 7.82
C ALA A 455 11.63 -0.60 6.45
N PHE A 456 12.41 0.03 5.54
CA PHE A 456 11.93 0.49 4.24
C PHE A 456 12.72 -0.18 3.11
N GLY A 457 11.99 -0.89 2.25
CA GLY A 457 12.57 -1.64 1.13
C GLY A 457 11.94 -1.27 -0.22
N GLU A 458 11.99 -2.19 -1.18
CA GLU A 458 11.60 -1.96 -2.59
C GLU A 458 10.14 -1.53 -2.75
N TYR A 459 9.24 -2.07 -1.91
CA TYR A 459 7.79 -1.83 -1.96
C TYR A 459 7.29 -1.00 -0.77
N GLY A 460 8.10 -0.09 -0.26
CA GLY A 460 7.78 0.71 0.92
C GLY A 460 8.17 0.04 2.22
N PHE A 461 7.42 0.29 3.28
CA PHE A 461 7.71 -0.31 4.58
C PHE A 461 7.43 -1.82 4.60
N TYR A 462 8.33 -2.57 5.23
CA TYR A 462 8.07 -3.97 5.58
C TYR A 462 6.90 -4.08 6.56
N ASP A 463 6.31 -5.25 6.60
CA ASP A 463 5.03 -5.49 7.27
C ASP A 463 5.06 -5.26 8.78
N ALA A 464 6.15 -5.66 9.45
CA ALA A 464 6.23 -5.59 10.90
C ALA A 464 7.64 -5.29 11.42
N ILE A 465 7.69 -4.55 12.53
CA ILE A 465 8.92 -4.17 13.22
C ILE A 465 8.80 -4.50 14.71
N ASN A 466 9.79 -5.21 15.27
CA ASN A 466 9.89 -5.47 16.70
C ASN A 466 11.30 -5.16 17.21
N LEU A 467 11.49 -4.00 17.80
CA LEU A 467 12.82 -3.54 18.24
C LEU A 467 13.42 -4.34 19.40
N GLY A 468 12.61 -5.16 20.08
CA GLY A 468 13.05 -6.08 21.13
C GLY A 468 13.44 -7.47 20.64
N ALA A 469 13.16 -7.80 19.37
CA ALA A 469 13.52 -9.08 18.77
C ALA A 469 14.99 -9.08 18.27
N ASN A 470 15.57 -10.28 18.13
CA ASN A 470 16.91 -10.43 17.53
C ASN A 470 16.88 -10.02 16.07
N ASP A 471 15.94 -10.57 15.30
CA ASP A 471 15.63 -10.13 13.94
C ASP A 471 14.52 -9.09 14.05
N LYS A 472 14.87 -7.82 13.97
CA LYS A 472 13.93 -6.70 14.23
C LYS A 472 12.84 -6.59 13.20
N VAL A 473 13.07 -7.04 11.99
CA VAL A 473 12.18 -6.93 10.84
C VAL A 473 12.17 -8.25 10.09
N VAL A 474 11.02 -8.65 9.57
CA VAL A 474 10.90 -9.65 8.50
C VAL A 474 10.70 -8.88 7.20
N GLU A 475 11.50 -9.16 6.18
CA GLU A 475 11.39 -8.52 4.85
C GLU A 475 10.15 -9.05 4.10
N SER A 476 8.99 -8.87 4.73
CA SER A 476 7.69 -9.30 4.23
C SER A 476 6.85 -8.10 3.82
N TYR A 477 6.06 -8.28 2.77
CA TYR A 477 5.01 -7.36 2.32
C TYR A 477 3.75 -8.18 2.07
N LEU A 478 2.63 -7.74 2.64
CA LEU A 478 1.32 -8.36 2.45
C LEU A 478 0.40 -7.40 1.69
N ALA A 479 -0.29 -7.89 0.67
CA ALA A 479 -1.21 -7.06 -0.10
C ALA A 479 -2.27 -6.38 0.76
N ILE A 480 -2.78 -7.13 1.76
CA ILE A 480 -3.85 -6.66 2.65
C ILE A 480 -3.39 -5.50 3.54
N ASP A 481 -2.09 -5.37 3.82
CA ASP A 481 -1.50 -4.32 4.64
C ASP A 481 -0.92 -3.17 3.81
N GLN A 482 -0.38 -3.45 2.64
CA GLN A 482 0.17 -2.42 1.73
C GLN A 482 -0.92 -1.56 1.08
N GLY A 483 -2.06 -2.16 0.70
CA GLY A 483 -3.14 -1.42 0.04
C GLY A 483 -3.71 -0.28 0.87
N PRO A 484 -4.05 -0.50 2.15
CA PRO A 484 -4.55 0.54 3.04
C PRO A 484 -3.59 1.73 3.21
N ILE A 485 -2.27 1.52 3.18
CA ILE A 485 -1.29 2.62 3.24
C ILE A 485 -1.55 3.61 2.10
N VAL A 486 -1.57 3.12 0.85
CA VAL A 486 -1.77 3.99 -0.32
C VAL A 486 -3.15 4.63 -0.30
N ALA A 487 -4.19 3.83 -0.04
CA ALA A 487 -5.57 4.27 -0.11
C ALA A 487 -5.92 5.31 0.97
N MET A 488 -5.51 5.10 2.21
CA MET A 488 -5.85 6.00 3.31
C MET A 488 -5.00 7.27 3.30
N ILE A 489 -3.74 7.21 2.88
CA ILE A 489 -2.96 8.43 2.60
C ILE A 489 -3.65 9.25 1.51
N GLU A 490 -4.15 8.61 0.43
CA GLU A 490 -4.88 9.33 -0.62
C GLU A 490 -6.18 9.95 -0.10
N ASN A 491 -6.94 9.21 0.72
CA ASN A 491 -8.14 9.74 1.35
C ASN A 491 -7.84 10.92 2.29
N TYR A 492 -6.73 10.90 3.01
CA TYR A 492 -6.29 12.06 3.79
C TYR A 492 -5.98 13.26 2.89
N ARG A 493 -5.25 13.05 1.79
CA ARG A 493 -4.77 14.14 0.92
C ARG A 493 -5.87 14.75 0.05
N SER A 494 -6.74 13.92 -0.54
CA SER A 494 -7.70 14.37 -1.56
C SER A 494 -9.12 13.85 -1.39
N GLN A 495 -9.34 12.83 -0.54
CA GLN A 495 -10.63 12.16 -0.37
C GLN A 495 -11.11 11.42 -1.63
N LEU A 496 -10.22 11.17 -2.57
CA LEU A 496 -10.53 10.64 -3.90
C LEU A 496 -11.35 9.35 -3.84
N LEU A 497 -10.86 8.34 -3.09
CA LEU A 497 -11.46 7.02 -3.08
C LEU A 497 -12.81 7.04 -2.36
N TRP A 498 -12.95 7.82 -1.29
CA TRP A 498 -14.22 8.05 -0.62
C TRP A 498 -15.24 8.69 -1.56
N ASN A 499 -14.85 9.76 -2.27
CA ASN A 499 -15.73 10.44 -3.19
C ASN A 499 -16.20 9.52 -4.32
N LEU A 500 -15.30 8.70 -4.89
CA LEU A 500 -15.63 7.76 -5.96
C LEU A 500 -16.58 6.66 -5.46
N PHE A 501 -16.23 5.96 -4.39
CA PHE A 501 -17.06 4.86 -3.90
C PHE A 501 -18.45 5.31 -3.44
N MET A 502 -18.52 6.44 -2.74
CA MET A 502 -19.77 6.98 -2.21
C MET A 502 -20.69 7.60 -3.29
N GLN A 503 -20.18 7.84 -4.53
CA GLN A 503 -21.02 8.25 -5.66
C GLN A 503 -21.85 7.09 -6.23
N ASN A 504 -21.49 5.85 -5.94
CA ASN A 504 -22.19 4.68 -6.44
C ASN A 504 -23.63 4.63 -5.90
N GLU A 505 -24.62 4.65 -6.80
CA GLU A 505 -26.04 4.70 -6.46
C GLU A 505 -26.50 3.47 -5.69
N ASP A 506 -25.94 2.28 -5.99
CA ASP A 506 -26.27 1.05 -5.28
C ASP A 506 -25.79 1.13 -3.83
N VAL A 507 -24.57 1.63 -3.62
CA VAL A 507 -24.00 1.83 -2.27
C VAL A 507 -24.87 2.79 -1.46
N GLN A 508 -25.26 3.92 -2.05
CA GLN A 508 -26.17 4.88 -1.39
C GLN A 508 -27.52 4.25 -1.03
N ARG A 509 -28.09 3.46 -1.94
CA ARG A 509 -29.35 2.71 -1.70
C ARG A 509 -29.19 1.71 -0.57
N GLY A 510 -28.07 0.94 -0.54
CA GLY A 510 -27.78 -0.02 0.52
C GLY A 510 -27.64 0.63 1.89
N LEU A 511 -26.88 1.70 1.97
CA LEU A 511 -26.72 2.49 3.20
C LEU A 511 -28.09 3.02 3.71
N LYS A 512 -28.92 3.56 2.81
CA LYS A 512 -30.27 4.04 3.14
C LYS A 512 -31.17 2.90 3.65
N LEU A 513 -31.10 1.72 3.02
CA LEU A 513 -31.84 0.52 3.44
C LEU A 513 -31.46 0.09 4.86
N LEU A 514 -30.17 0.10 5.19
CA LEU A 514 -29.68 -0.25 6.53
C LEU A 514 -30.01 0.82 7.58
N GLY A 515 -30.38 2.02 7.16
CA GLY A 515 -30.73 3.14 8.02
C GLY A 515 -29.54 4.04 8.38
N PHE A 516 -28.49 4.01 7.57
CA PHE A 516 -27.42 4.99 7.66
C PHE A 516 -27.88 6.36 7.16
N THR A 517 -27.25 7.38 7.68
CA THR A 517 -27.25 8.73 7.12
C THR A 517 -25.82 9.15 6.83
N SER A 518 -25.63 9.87 5.74
CA SER A 518 -24.35 10.34 5.26
C SER A 518 -24.56 11.59 4.39
N PRO A 519 -23.58 12.50 4.26
CA PRO A 519 -23.66 13.63 3.32
C PRO A 519 -23.92 13.24 1.86
N TYR A 520 -23.65 12.00 1.48
CA TYR A 520 -23.88 11.47 0.12
C TYR A 520 -25.31 10.92 -0.09
N ILE A 521 -26.10 10.75 0.97
CA ILE A 521 -27.46 10.15 0.89
C ILE A 521 -28.49 11.25 1.00
N HIS A 522 -29.25 11.46 -0.06
CA HIS A 522 -30.30 12.47 -0.16
C HIS A 522 -31.71 11.88 -0.06
#